data_32e00b95f67af84f2b56b77e4a2c5bcb
#
_entry.id   32e00b95f67af84f2b56b77e4a2c5bcb
#
_cell.length_a   1.000
_cell.length_b   1.000
_cell.length_c   1.000
_cell.angle_alpha   90.00
_cell.angle_beta   90.00
_cell.angle_gamma   90.00
#
_symmetry.space_group_name_H-M   'P 1'
#
loop_
_entity.id
_entity.type
_entity.pdbx_description
1 polymer ?
#
loop_
_entity_poly.entity_id
_entity_poly.type
_entity_poly.pdbx_seq_one_letter_code
_entity_poly.pdbx_strand_id
1 'polypeptide(L)'
;MGYSLREIFMSGLLEHFVINFWGVRGSIASPGTGTVRYGGNTPCVEMLVGGKRLIFDGGTGIRVLGQSLLSQMPVEGHLFFTHSHWDHIQGFPFFTPAFIKGNHFSIYGAIAPDGSTIEQRLTDQMKHPNFPVPLQVMGADLKFIDVEIGVPIQIGDVCVENAPLNHPGQAIGYRVNWRGYSAAYVTDTEHFLDRLDEHVLKLADQADVLIYDATYSDEEYYSETASKIGWGHSTWQEAVKIARAAGVKTLVIFHHDPLHDDEYLDQIGMQVSQAFPSGLMAREGLSIQVYTPPLTSRLMQEAKVSVPPTAWQTSMSKCKACE
;
A
#
# COMPACT_ATOMS: atom_id res chain seq x y z
N MET A 1 -13.11 34.94 10.48
CA MET A 1 -13.65 33.67 9.97
C MET A 1 -12.73 32.59 10.47
N GLY A 2 -13.15 31.80 11.45
CA GLY A 2 -12.35 30.68 11.97
C GLY A 2 -12.64 29.44 11.13
N TYR A 3 -11.60 28.77 10.64
CA TYR A 3 -11.72 27.46 10.02
C TYR A 3 -12.17 26.44 11.06
N SER A 4 -13.07 25.52 10.68
CA SER A 4 -13.46 24.42 11.55
C SER A 4 -12.27 23.46 11.75
N LEU A 5 -12.21 22.73 12.87
CA LEU A 5 -11.20 21.69 13.11
C LEU A 5 -11.13 20.67 11.95
N ARG A 6 -12.27 20.45 11.28
CA ARG A 6 -12.39 19.59 10.11
C ARG A 6 -11.68 20.19 8.89
N GLU A 7 -11.79 21.51 8.66
CA GLU A 7 -11.10 22.20 7.56
C GLU A 7 -9.58 22.27 7.79
N ILE A 8 -9.14 22.43 9.04
CA ILE A 8 -7.72 22.41 9.43
C ILE A 8 -7.16 21.01 9.26
N PHE A 9 -7.88 19.97 9.67
CA PHE A 9 -7.48 18.57 9.49
C PHE A 9 -7.44 18.18 8.01
N MET A 10 -8.43 18.61 7.21
CA MET A 10 -8.49 18.38 5.78
C MET A 10 -7.40 19.15 5.03
N SER A 11 -7.08 20.40 5.41
CA SER A 11 -5.98 21.16 4.79
C SER A 11 -4.61 20.54 5.09
N GLY A 12 -4.43 19.93 6.27
CA GLY A 12 -3.22 19.18 6.61
C GLY A 12 -3.01 17.95 5.73
N LEU A 13 -4.08 17.20 5.42
CA LEU A 13 -4.01 16.00 4.55
C LEU A 13 -3.66 16.35 3.09
N LEU A 14 -3.96 17.56 2.63
CA LEU A 14 -3.68 18.02 1.24
C LEU A 14 -2.18 18.15 0.92
N GLU A 15 -1.31 18.12 1.90
CA GLU A 15 0.13 18.33 1.71
C GLU A 15 1.03 17.17 2.15
N HIS A 16 0.48 15.99 2.40
CA HIS A 16 1.25 14.81 2.81
C HIS A 16 1.44 13.81 1.69
N PHE A 17 2.53 13.04 1.78
CA PHE A 17 2.70 11.80 1.05
C PHE A 17 3.03 10.71 2.09
N VAL A 18 2.07 9.82 2.33
CA VAL A 18 2.15 8.76 3.35
C VAL A 18 1.80 7.43 2.72
N ILE A 19 2.53 6.38 3.07
CA ILE A 19 2.28 5.01 2.64
C ILE A 19 1.86 4.19 3.85
N ASN A 20 0.73 3.51 3.79
CA ASN A 20 0.21 2.62 4.83
C ASN A 20 0.08 1.19 4.30
N PHE A 21 0.51 0.22 5.10
CA PHE A 21 0.45 -1.20 4.74
C PHE A 21 -0.70 -1.89 5.48
N TRP A 22 -1.65 -2.45 4.73
CA TRP A 22 -2.84 -3.13 5.22
C TRP A 22 -2.80 -4.64 5.02
N GLY A 23 -1.95 -5.12 4.12
CA GLY A 23 -1.67 -6.51 3.84
C GLY A 23 -0.34 -6.64 3.12
N VAL A 24 0.46 -7.63 3.50
CA VAL A 24 1.88 -7.77 3.10
C VAL A 24 2.28 -9.19 2.71
N ARG A 25 1.36 -10.17 2.87
CA ARG A 25 1.62 -11.58 2.54
C ARG A 25 1.38 -11.87 1.07
N GLY A 26 2.22 -12.70 0.49
CA GLY A 26 2.03 -13.23 -0.85
C GLY A 26 1.13 -14.46 -0.89
N SER A 27 0.63 -14.78 -2.06
CA SER A 27 -0.06 -16.00 -2.46
C SER A 27 -1.36 -16.33 -1.71
N ILE A 28 -1.39 -16.28 -0.39
CA ILE A 28 -2.58 -16.58 0.41
C ILE A 28 -2.49 -15.92 1.79
N ALA A 29 -3.65 -15.56 2.34
CA ALA A 29 -3.73 -15.06 3.71
C ALA A 29 -3.24 -16.11 4.72
N SER A 30 -2.37 -15.70 5.63
CA SER A 30 -1.68 -16.58 6.60
C SER A 30 -2.00 -16.16 8.05
N PRO A 31 -3.23 -16.39 8.52
CA PRO A 31 -3.60 -16.09 9.89
C PRO A 31 -2.97 -17.10 10.85
N GLY A 32 -2.49 -16.65 12.02
CA GLY A 32 -1.95 -17.54 13.04
C GLY A 32 -1.09 -16.83 14.04
N THR A 33 -0.69 -17.55 15.09
CA THR A 33 0.16 -16.99 16.16
C THR A 33 1.58 -16.66 15.68
N GLY A 34 2.06 -17.35 14.65
CA GLY A 34 3.38 -17.13 14.04
C GLY A 34 3.45 -15.94 13.06
N THR A 35 2.32 -15.28 12.78
CA THR A 35 2.26 -14.19 11.78
C THR A 35 1.70 -12.88 12.34
N VAL A 36 1.60 -12.77 13.68
CA VAL A 36 0.91 -11.64 14.34
C VAL A 36 1.69 -10.33 14.21
N ARG A 37 3.02 -10.37 14.19
CA ARG A 37 3.87 -9.17 14.18
C ARG A 37 3.98 -8.54 12.80
N TYR A 38 4.04 -9.34 11.74
CA TYR A 38 4.09 -8.87 10.37
C TYR A 38 2.71 -8.78 9.73
N GLY A 39 1.77 -9.58 10.22
CA GLY A 39 0.41 -9.67 9.68
C GLY A 39 0.22 -10.83 8.73
N GLY A 40 -1.02 -11.24 8.55
CA GLY A 40 -1.42 -12.39 7.71
C GLY A 40 -2.27 -12.02 6.50
N ASN A 41 -2.57 -10.73 6.28
CA ASN A 41 -3.37 -10.29 5.13
C ASN A 41 -2.53 -10.18 3.85
N THR A 42 -3.17 -10.50 2.72
CA THR A 42 -2.58 -10.39 1.37
C THR A 42 -2.60 -8.96 0.86
N PRO A 43 -1.90 -8.65 -0.27
CA PRO A 43 -1.46 -7.31 -0.63
C PRO A 43 -2.56 -6.25 -0.62
N CYS A 44 -2.33 -5.20 0.16
CA CYS A 44 -3.07 -3.96 0.09
C CYS A 44 -2.21 -2.83 0.66
N VAL A 45 -1.83 -1.89 -0.18
CA VAL A 45 -1.02 -0.72 0.18
C VAL A 45 -1.81 0.55 -0.14
N GLU A 46 -1.95 1.44 0.84
CA GLU A 46 -2.59 2.74 0.66
C GLU A 46 -1.53 3.83 0.60
N MET A 47 -1.62 4.72 -0.39
CA MET A 47 -0.82 5.93 -0.47
C MET A 47 -1.76 7.14 -0.40
N LEU A 48 -1.58 7.96 0.64
CA LEU A 48 -2.25 9.25 0.78
C LEU A 48 -1.33 10.33 0.23
N VAL A 49 -1.67 10.92 -0.91
CA VAL A 49 -0.79 11.80 -1.68
C VAL A 49 -1.54 13.03 -2.13
N GLY A 50 -1.14 14.23 -1.69
CA GLY A 50 -1.75 15.48 -2.13
C GLY A 50 -3.28 15.50 -1.93
N GLY A 51 -3.78 14.90 -0.85
CA GLY A 51 -5.21 14.76 -0.56
C GLY A 51 -5.94 13.70 -1.37
N LYS A 52 -5.24 12.93 -2.21
CA LYS A 52 -5.78 11.79 -2.95
C LYS A 52 -5.49 10.50 -2.22
N ARG A 53 -6.43 9.55 -2.26
CA ARG A 53 -6.27 8.19 -1.75
C ARG A 53 -6.06 7.23 -2.92
N LEU A 54 -4.87 6.64 -2.98
CA LEU A 54 -4.49 5.64 -3.94
C LEU A 54 -4.35 4.31 -3.18
N ILE A 55 -5.00 3.26 -3.65
CA ILE A 55 -4.98 1.93 -3.03
C ILE A 55 -4.43 0.97 -4.06
N PHE A 56 -3.35 0.29 -3.72
CA PHE A 56 -2.70 -0.68 -4.59
C PHE A 56 -3.05 -2.09 -4.10
N ASP A 57 -3.68 -2.86 -4.99
CA ASP A 57 -4.24 -4.18 -4.80
C ASP A 57 -5.37 -4.30 -3.76
N GLY A 58 -6.22 -5.27 -4.01
CA GLY A 58 -7.41 -5.59 -3.22
C GLY A 58 -7.34 -6.98 -2.59
N GLY A 59 -6.17 -7.38 -2.07
CA GLY A 59 -6.02 -8.56 -1.25
C GLY A 59 -6.80 -8.47 0.06
N THR A 60 -6.67 -9.43 0.96
CA THR A 60 -7.49 -9.44 2.20
C THR A 60 -7.27 -8.21 3.08
N GLY A 61 -6.12 -7.52 2.94
CA GLY A 61 -5.84 -6.26 3.64
C GLY A 61 -6.85 -5.15 3.34
N ILE A 62 -7.45 -5.12 2.14
CA ILE A 62 -8.44 -4.09 1.77
C ILE A 62 -9.70 -4.14 2.65
N ARG A 63 -10.06 -5.32 3.19
CA ARG A 63 -11.15 -5.45 4.15
C ARG A 63 -10.86 -4.65 5.42
N VAL A 64 -9.62 -4.70 5.91
CA VAL A 64 -9.20 -3.95 7.10
C VAL A 64 -9.18 -2.45 6.83
N LEU A 65 -8.60 -2.03 5.70
CA LEU A 65 -8.66 -0.66 5.22
C LEU A 65 -10.12 -0.19 5.12
N GLY A 66 -11.00 -0.99 4.52
CA GLY A 66 -12.42 -0.67 4.38
C GLY A 66 -13.10 -0.37 5.71
N GLN A 67 -12.82 -1.14 6.76
CA GLN A 67 -13.34 -0.87 8.11
C GLN A 67 -12.84 0.46 8.67
N SER A 68 -11.58 0.80 8.46
CA SER A 68 -11.01 2.09 8.94
C SER A 68 -11.64 3.31 8.25
N LEU A 69 -12.18 3.13 7.05
CA LEU A 69 -12.80 4.20 6.26
C LEU A 69 -14.25 4.49 6.65
N LEU A 70 -14.94 3.62 7.38
CA LEU A 70 -16.36 3.79 7.72
C LEU A 70 -16.68 5.09 8.44
N SER A 71 -15.77 5.59 9.26
CA SER A 71 -15.92 6.87 9.97
C SER A 71 -15.60 8.11 9.11
N GLN A 72 -15.08 7.92 7.88
CA GLN A 72 -14.62 9.00 7.00
C GLN A 72 -15.58 9.27 5.84
N MET A 73 -16.67 8.52 5.73
CA MET A 73 -17.60 8.60 4.59
C MET A 73 -18.27 9.95 4.44
N PRO A 74 -18.55 10.41 3.22
CA PRO A 74 -18.30 9.75 1.96
C PRO A 74 -16.79 9.73 1.58
N VAL A 75 -16.34 8.65 0.94
CA VAL A 75 -14.94 8.43 0.55
C VAL A 75 -14.81 8.42 -0.97
N GLU A 76 -13.79 9.10 -1.46
CA GLU A 76 -13.29 8.99 -2.83
C GLU A 76 -11.93 8.28 -2.83
N GLY A 77 -11.71 7.36 -3.76
CA GLY A 77 -10.45 6.62 -3.85
C GLY A 77 -10.16 6.10 -5.26
N HIS A 78 -8.90 5.79 -5.49
CA HIS A 78 -8.38 5.24 -6.73
C HIS A 78 -7.73 3.89 -6.42
N LEU A 79 -8.33 2.79 -6.90
CA LEU A 79 -7.83 1.43 -6.72
C LEU A 79 -7.02 1.02 -7.95
N PHE A 80 -5.77 0.65 -7.76
CA PHE A 80 -4.87 0.19 -8.81
C PHE A 80 -4.58 -1.30 -8.60
N PHE A 81 -4.97 -2.12 -9.55
CA PHE A 81 -4.64 -3.53 -9.54
C PHE A 81 -3.39 -3.79 -10.37
N THR A 82 -2.40 -4.45 -9.78
CA THR A 82 -1.19 -4.88 -10.47
C THR A 82 -1.52 -6.02 -11.44
N HIS A 83 -2.29 -6.97 -10.98
CA HIS A 83 -2.82 -8.10 -11.74
C HIS A 83 -4.01 -8.73 -10.98
N SER A 84 -4.48 -9.91 -11.39
CA SER A 84 -5.68 -10.53 -10.83
C SER A 84 -5.46 -11.92 -10.24
N HIS A 85 -4.26 -12.25 -9.75
CA HIS A 85 -4.10 -13.41 -8.90
C HIS A 85 -4.93 -13.24 -7.61
N TRP A 86 -5.35 -14.34 -7.02
CA TRP A 86 -6.34 -14.33 -5.94
C TRP A 86 -5.92 -13.47 -4.75
N ASP A 87 -4.70 -13.54 -4.36
CA ASP A 87 -4.16 -12.76 -3.24
C ASP A 87 -4.20 -11.24 -3.47
N HIS A 88 -4.29 -10.79 -4.72
CA HIS A 88 -4.43 -9.36 -5.05
C HIS A 88 -5.89 -8.91 -5.23
N ILE A 89 -6.85 -9.82 -5.37
CA ILE A 89 -8.25 -9.45 -5.62
C ILE A 89 -9.24 -10.03 -4.60
N GLN A 90 -8.88 -11.06 -3.82
CA GLN A 90 -9.81 -11.81 -2.98
C GLN A 90 -10.47 -11.00 -1.86
N GLY A 91 -9.89 -9.89 -1.45
CA GLY A 91 -10.46 -9.00 -0.45
C GLY A 91 -11.45 -7.98 -1.02
N PHE A 92 -11.42 -7.72 -2.33
CA PHE A 92 -12.27 -6.71 -2.96
C PHE A 92 -13.78 -6.95 -2.73
N PRO A 93 -14.32 -8.19 -2.79
CA PRO A 93 -15.72 -8.45 -2.44
C PRO A 93 -16.10 -8.11 -1.00
N PHE A 94 -15.14 -7.89 -0.12
CA PHE A 94 -15.31 -7.55 1.29
C PHE A 94 -14.93 -6.08 1.60
N PHE A 95 -14.70 -5.27 0.57
CA PHE A 95 -14.43 -3.84 0.71
C PHE A 95 -15.73 -3.09 0.98
N THR A 96 -16.14 -3.03 2.27
CA THR A 96 -17.41 -2.44 2.71
C THR A 96 -17.72 -1.07 2.11
N PRO A 97 -16.75 -0.12 1.93
CA PRO A 97 -17.03 1.17 1.31
C PRO A 97 -17.63 1.09 -0.10
N ALA A 98 -17.32 0.03 -0.88
CA ALA A 98 -17.87 -0.15 -2.22
C ALA A 98 -19.39 -0.45 -2.21
N PHE A 99 -19.95 -0.93 -1.10
CA PHE A 99 -21.39 -1.18 -0.97
C PHE A 99 -22.20 0.04 -0.52
N ILE A 100 -21.55 1.14 -0.15
CA ILE A 100 -22.21 2.30 0.46
C ILE A 100 -22.38 3.41 -0.56
N LYS A 101 -23.65 3.81 -0.80
CA LYS A 101 -24.01 4.92 -1.70
C LYS A 101 -23.35 6.23 -1.28
N GLY A 102 -22.91 7.00 -2.27
CA GLY A 102 -22.24 8.30 -2.08
C GLY A 102 -20.72 8.19 -2.03
N ASN A 103 -20.16 6.99 -1.93
CA ASN A 103 -18.74 6.76 -2.16
C ASN A 103 -18.42 6.65 -3.66
N HIS A 104 -17.20 7.03 -4.06
CA HIS A 104 -16.76 7.02 -5.44
C HIS A 104 -15.40 6.34 -5.55
N PHE A 105 -15.29 5.32 -6.41
CA PHE A 105 -14.03 4.63 -6.63
C PHE A 105 -13.73 4.49 -8.12
N SER A 106 -12.56 5.02 -8.53
CA SER A 106 -11.98 4.74 -9.84
C SER A 106 -11.07 3.52 -9.72
N ILE A 107 -11.33 2.48 -10.52
CA ILE A 107 -10.68 1.17 -10.45
C ILE A 107 -9.87 0.97 -11.73
N TYR A 108 -8.57 0.85 -11.58
CA TYR A 108 -7.59 0.78 -12.66
C TYR A 108 -6.98 -0.62 -12.73
N GLY A 109 -6.81 -1.16 -13.94
CA GLY A 109 -6.08 -2.39 -14.18
C GLY A 109 -5.80 -2.60 -15.66
N ALA A 110 -4.69 -3.24 -16.00
CA ALA A 110 -4.37 -3.55 -17.39
C ALA A 110 -5.31 -4.63 -17.94
N ILE A 111 -5.55 -4.59 -19.26
CA ILE A 111 -6.19 -5.70 -19.97
C ILE A 111 -5.26 -6.91 -19.90
N ALA A 112 -5.80 -8.06 -19.49
CA ALA A 112 -5.05 -9.30 -19.40
C ALA A 112 -4.74 -9.90 -20.79
N PRO A 113 -3.79 -10.84 -20.90
CA PRO A 113 -3.44 -11.47 -22.18
C PRO A 113 -4.59 -12.19 -22.89
N ASP A 114 -5.61 -12.62 -22.14
CA ASP A 114 -6.86 -13.21 -22.68
C ASP A 114 -7.89 -12.18 -23.17
N GLY A 115 -7.58 -10.89 -23.05
CA GLY A 115 -8.44 -9.77 -23.43
C GLY A 115 -9.43 -9.33 -22.35
N SER A 116 -9.44 -9.97 -21.17
CA SER A 116 -10.37 -9.59 -20.09
C SER A 116 -9.96 -8.27 -19.42
N THR A 117 -10.94 -7.40 -19.16
CA THR A 117 -10.77 -6.16 -18.40
C THR A 117 -10.74 -6.43 -16.91
N ILE A 118 -10.26 -5.47 -16.11
CA ILE A 118 -10.31 -5.59 -14.64
C ILE A 118 -11.75 -5.69 -14.13
N GLU A 119 -12.70 -4.98 -14.74
CA GLU A 119 -14.14 -5.09 -14.43
C GLU A 119 -14.64 -6.51 -14.60
N GLN A 120 -14.31 -7.13 -15.75
CA GLN A 120 -14.72 -8.50 -16.03
C GLN A 120 -14.15 -9.47 -15.00
N ARG A 121 -12.86 -9.39 -14.68
CA ARG A 121 -12.19 -10.28 -13.72
C ARG A 121 -12.75 -10.13 -12.30
N LEU A 122 -12.99 -8.89 -11.83
CA LEU A 122 -13.63 -8.64 -10.54
C LEU A 122 -15.10 -9.09 -10.52
N THR A 123 -15.80 -8.97 -11.66
CA THR A 123 -17.16 -9.51 -11.80
C THR A 123 -17.15 -11.03 -11.75
N ASP A 124 -16.20 -11.68 -12.43
CA ASP A 124 -16.13 -13.14 -12.54
C ASP A 124 -15.84 -13.80 -11.19
N GLN A 125 -14.96 -13.22 -10.34
CA GLN A 125 -14.75 -13.74 -9.00
C GLN A 125 -16.00 -13.66 -8.11
N MET A 126 -16.93 -12.72 -8.38
CA MET A 126 -18.17 -12.52 -7.64
C MET A 126 -19.37 -13.26 -8.23
N LYS A 127 -19.17 -14.18 -9.16
CA LYS A 127 -20.24 -15.01 -9.76
C LYS A 127 -20.51 -16.27 -8.93
N HIS A 128 -21.77 -16.71 -8.98
CA HIS A 128 -22.12 -18.05 -8.56
C HIS A 128 -21.36 -19.11 -9.37
N PRO A 129 -20.98 -20.23 -8.76
CA PRO A 129 -21.24 -20.64 -7.36
C PRO A 129 -20.18 -20.13 -6.36
N ASN A 130 -19.15 -19.40 -6.80
CA ASN A 130 -18.00 -19.05 -5.97
C ASN A 130 -18.33 -17.94 -4.95
N PHE A 131 -19.21 -17.01 -5.32
CA PHE A 131 -19.60 -15.90 -4.46
C PHE A 131 -21.12 -15.64 -4.52
N PRO A 132 -21.80 -15.33 -3.39
CA PRO A 132 -23.25 -15.24 -3.35
C PRO A 132 -23.81 -13.89 -3.84
N VAL A 133 -22.99 -12.85 -3.92
CA VAL A 133 -23.42 -11.47 -4.20
C VAL A 133 -22.67 -10.95 -5.43
N PRO A 134 -23.38 -10.63 -6.53
CA PRO A 134 -22.72 -10.10 -7.73
C PRO A 134 -22.23 -8.68 -7.53
N LEU A 135 -21.23 -8.27 -8.31
CA LEU A 135 -20.58 -6.94 -8.24
C LEU A 135 -21.60 -5.78 -8.35
N GLN A 136 -22.68 -5.96 -9.12
CA GLN A 136 -23.74 -4.96 -9.32
C GLN A 136 -24.52 -4.59 -8.05
N VAL A 137 -24.36 -5.33 -6.95
CA VAL A 137 -24.96 -5.00 -5.65
C VAL A 137 -24.16 -3.93 -4.91
N MET A 138 -22.91 -3.67 -5.32
CA MET A 138 -22.11 -2.58 -4.77
C MET A 138 -22.78 -1.23 -5.06
N GLY A 139 -23.12 -0.49 -4.01
CA GLY A 139 -23.92 0.74 -4.09
C GLY A 139 -23.13 2.02 -4.34
N ALA A 140 -21.79 1.98 -4.24
CA ALA A 140 -20.92 3.09 -4.58
C ALA A 140 -20.89 3.33 -6.10
N ASP A 141 -20.46 4.52 -6.50
CA ASP A 141 -20.15 4.81 -7.90
C ASP A 141 -18.78 4.22 -8.23
N LEU A 142 -18.77 3.13 -9.02
CA LEU A 142 -17.57 2.41 -9.44
C LEU A 142 -17.29 2.70 -10.91
N LYS A 143 -16.14 3.31 -11.19
CA LYS A 143 -15.68 3.58 -12.54
C LYS A 143 -14.46 2.72 -12.85
N PHE A 144 -14.62 1.77 -13.78
CA PHE A 144 -13.53 0.91 -14.25
C PHE A 144 -12.78 1.58 -15.41
N ILE A 145 -11.44 1.48 -15.38
CA ILE A 145 -10.54 2.16 -16.31
C ILE A 145 -9.43 1.17 -16.71
N ASP A 146 -9.39 0.85 -18.00
CA ASP A 146 -8.32 0.04 -18.55
C ASP A 146 -7.02 0.86 -18.63
N VAL A 147 -5.96 0.30 -18.04
CA VAL A 147 -4.63 0.92 -18.02
C VAL A 147 -3.86 0.52 -19.27
N GLU A 148 -3.41 1.51 -20.02
CA GLU A 148 -2.44 1.31 -21.10
C GLU A 148 -1.03 1.27 -20.50
N ILE A 149 -0.31 0.16 -20.73
CA ILE A 149 1.03 -0.05 -20.17
C ILE A 149 2.02 0.97 -20.77
N GLY A 150 2.76 1.65 -19.90
CA GLY A 150 3.72 2.69 -20.27
C GLY A 150 3.12 4.10 -20.42
N VAL A 151 1.78 4.23 -20.34
CA VAL A 151 1.09 5.53 -20.38
C VAL A 151 0.80 6.01 -18.96
N PRO A 152 1.29 7.19 -18.53
CA PRO A 152 1.04 7.73 -17.20
C PRO A 152 -0.42 8.11 -16.99
N ILE A 153 -0.91 7.92 -15.76
CA ILE A 153 -2.25 8.27 -15.31
C ILE A 153 -2.16 9.54 -14.45
N GLN A 154 -2.90 10.58 -14.82
CA GLN A 154 -2.91 11.85 -14.09
C GLN A 154 -4.12 11.95 -13.16
N ILE A 155 -3.90 12.21 -11.88
CA ILE A 155 -4.94 12.40 -10.86
C ILE A 155 -4.69 13.72 -10.13
N GLY A 156 -5.24 14.81 -10.68
CA GLY A 156 -4.91 16.16 -10.22
C GLY A 156 -3.43 16.47 -10.42
N ASP A 157 -2.69 16.76 -9.36
CA ASP A 157 -1.24 17.01 -9.38
C ASP A 157 -0.39 15.74 -9.09
N VAL A 158 -1.04 14.58 -8.94
CA VAL A 158 -0.38 13.28 -8.76
C VAL A 158 -0.27 12.58 -10.13
N CYS A 159 0.94 12.12 -10.48
CA CYS A 159 1.20 11.33 -11.67
C CYS A 159 1.53 9.89 -11.28
N VAL A 160 0.80 8.91 -11.84
CA VAL A 160 1.04 7.48 -11.63
C VAL A 160 1.57 6.88 -12.93
N GLU A 161 2.86 6.56 -12.95
CA GLU A 161 3.49 5.82 -14.03
C GLU A 161 3.31 4.31 -13.82
N ASN A 162 3.37 3.55 -14.90
CA ASN A 162 3.29 2.10 -14.85
C ASN A 162 4.25 1.44 -15.85
N ALA A 163 4.63 0.20 -15.58
CA ALA A 163 5.45 -0.61 -16.47
C ALA A 163 5.17 -2.10 -16.27
N PRO A 164 5.42 -2.96 -17.28
CA PRO A 164 5.22 -4.40 -17.13
C PRO A 164 6.24 -4.98 -16.17
N LEU A 165 5.84 -6.04 -15.45
CA LEU A 165 6.67 -6.82 -14.56
C LEU A 165 6.82 -8.25 -15.08
N ASN A 166 7.93 -8.88 -14.75
CA ASN A 166 8.22 -10.27 -15.13
C ASN A 166 7.48 -11.25 -14.21
N HIS A 167 6.19 -11.49 -14.50
CA HIS A 167 5.32 -12.35 -13.71
C HIS A 167 4.37 -13.16 -14.60
N PRO A 168 4.09 -14.43 -14.28
CA PRO A 168 3.11 -15.23 -15.02
C PRO A 168 1.73 -14.58 -15.05
N GLY A 169 1.09 -14.53 -16.21
CA GLY A 169 -0.22 -13.91 -16.38
C GLY A 169 -0.22 -12.40 -16.54
N GLN A 170 0.96 -11.77 -16.61
CA GLN A 170 1.16 -10.33 -16.77
C GLN A 170 0.76 -9.52 -15.52
N ALA A 171 1.76 -8.99 -14.83
CA ALA A 171 1.60 -7.97 -13.80
C ALA A 171 2.15 -6.62 -14.27
N ILE A 172 1.70 -5.53 -13.64
CA ILE A 172 2.24 -4.18 -13.84
C ILE A 172 2.64 -3.56 -12.51
N GLY A 173 3.82 -2.94 -12.48
CA GLY A 173 4.26 -2.11 -11.37
C GLY A 173 3.82 -0.66 -11.55
N TYR A 174 3.77 0.07 -10.46
CA TYR A 174 3.37 1.47 -10.43
C TYR A 174 4.41 2.35 -9.75
N ARG A 175 4.56 3.59 -10.25
CA ARG A 175 5.31 4.65 -9.59
C ARG A 175 4.43 5.86 -9.40
N VAL A 176 4.31 6.33 -8.17
CA VAL A 176 3.57 7.54 -7.81
C VAL A 176 4.55 8.70 -7.69
N ASN A 177 4.34 9.76 -8.45
CA ASN A 177 5.13 10.97 -8.42
C ASN A 177 4.27 12.16 -7.98
N TRP A 178 4.79 12.95 -7.03
CA TRP A 178 4.12 14.16 -6.54
C TRP A 178 5.12 15.16 -5.97
N ARG A 179 5.16 16.37 -6.52
CA ARG A 179 6.00 17.49 -6.06
C ARG A 179 7.49 17.13 -5.87
N GLY A 180 8.05 16.28 -6.72
CA GLY A 180 9.44 15.82 -6.64
C GLY A 180 9.70 14.67 -5.68
N TYR A 181 8.67 14.16 -4.99
CA TYR A 181 8.70 12.93 -4.19
C TYR A 181 8.11 11.77 -4.97
N SER A 182 8.60 10.55 -4.69
CA SER A 182 8.11 9.38 -5.40
C SER A 182 8.14 8.11 -4.56
N ALA A 183 7.18 7.20 -4.86
CA ALA A 183 7.17 5.86 -4.34
C ALA A 183 6.86 4.86 -5.46
N ALA A 184 7.61 3.77 -5.54
CA ALA A 184 7.38 2.69 -6.49
C ALA A 184 6.82 1.46 -5.77
N TYR A 185 5.78 0.85 -6.35
CA TYR A 185 5.16 -0.40 -5.93
C TYR A 185 5.41 -1.45 -7.00
N VAL A 186 6.33 -2.36 -6.71
CA VAL A 186 6.85 -3.39 -7.61
C VAL A 186 6.70 -4.73 -6.90
N THR A 187 5.47 -5.23 -6.84
CA THR A 187 5.16 -6.56 -6.32
C THR A 187 5.02 -7.55 -7.48
N ASP A 188 5.19 -8.83 -7.20
CA ASP A 188 5.03 -9.92 -8.17
C ASP A 188 5.91 -9.70 -9.41
N THR A 189 7.20 -9.82 -9.18
CA THR A 189 8.21 -9.74 -10.23
C THR A 189 9.35 -10.71 -9.97
N GLU A 190 9.66 -11.53 -10.96
CA GLU A 190 10.83 -12.38 -10.94
C GLU A 190 12.02 -11.65 -11.60
N HIS A 191 13.14 -11.64 -10.92
CA HIS A 191 14.36 -11.06 -11.47
C HIS A 191 14.92 -11.89 -12.65
N PHE A 192 15.61 -11.24 -13.56
CA PHE A 192 16.36 -11.94 -14.62
C PHE A 192 17.70 -12.41 -14.07
N LEU A 193 18.13 -13.61 -14.46
CA LEU A 193 19.36 -14.22 -13.97
C LEU A 193 20.64 -13.58 -14.53
N ASP A 194 20.53 -12.90 -15.65
CA ASP A 194 21.66 -12.37 -16.44
C ASP A 194 21.74 -10.84 -16.49
N ARG A 195 20.69 -10.14 -16.03
CA ARG A 195 20.63 -8.68 -16.07
C ARG A 195 19.65 -8.13 -15.03
N LEU A 196 19.74 -6.83 -14.77
CA LEU A 196 18.70 -6.12 -14.02
C LEU A 196 17.52 -5.81 -14.94
N ASP A 197 16.30 -5.84 -14.40
CA ASP A 197 15.09 -5.50 -15.14
C ASP A 197 15.03 -3.99 -15.40
N GLU A 198 15.07 -3.58 -16.67
CA GLU A 198 15.04 -2.17 -17.08
C GLU A 198 13.71 -1.48 -16.73
N HIS A 199 12.59 -2.21 -16.74
CA HIS A 199 11.29 -1.68 -16.37
C HIS A 199 11.22 -1.39 -14.87
N VAL A 200 11.74 -2.32 -14.07
CA VAL A 200 11.83 -2.15 -12.61
C VAL A 200 12.80 -1.02 -12.26
N LEU A 201 13.99 -0.97 -12.91
CA LEU A 201 14.94 0.12 -12.71
C LEU A 201 14.33 1.49 -13.03
N LYS A 202 13.53 1.58 -14.12
CA LYS A 202 12.84 2.82 -14.49
C LYS A 202 11.81 3.25 -13.43
N LEU A 203 11.01 2.32 -12.92
CA LEU A 203 10.04 2.62 -11.85
C LEU A 203 10.74 3.03 -10.54
N ALA A 204 11.87 2.39 -10.23
CA ALA A 204 12.62 2.60 -9.00
C ALA A 204 13.58 3.81 -9.06
N ASP A 205 13.83 4.41 -10.24
CA ASP A 205 14.86 5.44 -10.43
C ASP A 205 14.72 6.59 -9.43
N GLN A 206 15.74 6.76 -8.56
CA GLN A 206 15.82 7.75 -7.50
C GLN A 206 14.56 7.84 -6.61
N ALA A 207 13.79 6.73 -6.47
CA ALA A 207 12.58 6.74 -5.64
C ALA A 207 12.88 6.99 -4.17
N ASP A 208 12.02 7.78 -3.50
CA ASP A 208 12.11 7.96 -2.05
C ASP A 208 11.78 6.63 -1.34
N VAL A 209 10.83 5.87 -1.86
CA VAL A 209 10.47 4.53 -1.36
C VAL A 209 10.29 3.57 -2.52
N LEU A 210 10.94 2.41 -2.44
CA LEU A 210 10.70 1.26 -3.30
C LEU A 210 10.10 0.13 -2.45
N ILE A 211 8.88 -0.27 -2.76
CA ILE A 211 8.23 -1.48 -2.23
C ILE A 211 8.46 -2.58 -3.26
N TYR A 212 9.17 -3.65 -2.88
CA TYR A 212 9.65 -4.64 -3.83
C TYR A 212 9.31 -6.07 -3.38
N ASP A 213 8.92 -6.91 -4.37
CA ASP A 213 8.73 -8.34 -4.19
C ASP A 213 10.01 -9.00 -3.69
N ALA A 214 9.94 -9.59 -2.52
CA ALA A 214 11.03 -10.35 -1.96
C ALA A 214 10.47 -11.55 -1.19
N THR A 215 9.69 -12.33 -1.90
CA THR A 215 9.01 -13.53 -1.38
C THR A 215 10.02 -14.52 -0.83
N TYR A 216 11.21 -14.62 -1.45
CA TYR A 216 12.22 -15.62 -1.11
C TYR A 216 13.55 -15.00 -0.67
N SER A 217 14.41 -15.84 -0.08
CA SER A 217 15.87 -15.67 -0.06
C SER A 217 16.51 -16.33 -1.28
N ASP A 218 17.76 -15.96 -1.62
CA ASP A 218 18.52 -16.64 -2.68
C ASP A 218 18.64 -18.16 -2.40
N GLU A 219 18.79 -18.56 -1.14
CA GLU A 219 18.89 -19.97 -0.76
C GLU A 219 17.60 -20.74 -1.10
N GLU A 220 16.44 -20.15 -0.87
CA GLU A 220 15.15 -20.74 -1.22
C GLU A 220 14.92 -20.73 -2.73
N TYR A 221 15.25 -19.60 -3.39
CA TYR A 221 15.02 -19.43 -4.83
C TYR A 221 15.85 -20.39 -5.68
N TYR A 222 17.14 -20.56 -5.34
CA TYR A 222 18.06 -21.45 -6.04
C TYR A 222 18.14 -22.87 -5.43
N SER A 223 17.21 -23.24 -4.56
CA SER A 223 17.21 -24.56 -3.93
C SER A 223 17.28 -25.71 -4.94
N GLU A 224 18.22 -26.64 -4.77
CA GLU A 224 18.37 -27.81 -5.66
C GLU A 224 17.15 -28.74 -5.62
N THR A 225 16.44 -28.80 -4.49
CA THR A 225 15.32 -29.72 -4.26
C THR A 225 13.94 -29.07 -4.47
N ALA A 226 13.85 -27.75 -4.38
CA ALA A 226 12.59 -27.00 -4.43
C ALA A 226 12.76 -25.61 -5.04
N SER A 227 13.46 -25.53 -6.20
CA SER A 227 13.71 -24.28 -6.91
C SER A 227 12.43 -23.48 -7.15
N LYS A 228 12.53 -22.16 -7.00
CA LYS A 228 11.45 -21.21 -7.25
C LYS A 228 11.58 -20.47 -8.58
N ILE A 229 12.57 -20.82 -9.39
CA ILE A 229 12.77 -20.25 -10.72
C ILE A 229 11.54 -20.50 -11.59
N GLY A 230 11.02 -19.44 -12.21
CA GLY A 230 9.79 -19.48 -13.01
C GLY A 230 8.49 -19.32 -12.23
N TRP A 231 8.56 -19.07 -10.91
CA TRP A 231 7.37 -18.86 -10.07
C TRP A 231 6.86 -17.39 -10.08
N GLY A 232 7.66 -16.49 -10.68
CA GLY A 232 7.26 -15.08 -10.84
C GLY A 232 7.56 -14.19 -9.64
N HIS A 233 8.43 -14.63 -8.72
CA HIS A 233 8.81 -13.88 -7.52
C HIS A 233 10.31 -13.75 -7.36
N SER A 234 10.74 -12.74 -6.60
CA SER A 234 12.14 -12.38 -6.42
C SER A 234 12.65 -12.68 -5.00
N THR A 235 13.91 -12.29 -4.77
CA THR A 235 14.58 -12.44 -3.47
C THR A 235 14.88 -11.09 -2.84
N TRP A 236 15.06 -11.06 -1.51
CA TRP A 236 15.45 -9.83 -0.83
C TRP A 236 16.85 -9.36 -1.26
N GLN A 237 17.73 -10.26 -1.69
CA GLN A 237 19.05 -9.93 -2.21
C GLN A 237 18.95 -9.17 -3.54
N GLU A 238 18.07 -9.60 -4.43
CA GLU A 238 17.79 -8.92 -5.69
C GLU A 238 17.11 -7.55 -5.44
N ALA A 239 16.19 -7.47 -4.46
CA ALA A 239 15.62 -6.19 -4.01
C ALA A 239 16.71 -5.17 -3.65
N VAL A 240 17.74 -5.60 -2.89
CA VAL A 240 18.88 -4.75 -2.51
C VAL A 240 19.71 -4.35 -3.73
N LYS A 241 19.93 -5.26 -4.70
CA LYS A 241 20.65 -4.95 -5.95
C LYS A 241 19.93 -3.87 -6.76
N ILE A 242 18.63 -4.02 -6.95
CA ILE A 242 17.78 -3.04 -7.65
C ILE A 242 17.81 -1.70 -6.90
N ALA A 243 17.59 -1.69 -5.59
CA ALA A 243 17.54 -0.47 -4.79
C ALA A 243 18.85 0.32 -4.88
N ARG A 244 20.00 -0.36 -4.86
CA ARG A 244 21.32 0.27 -5.04
C ARG A 244 21.52 0.80 -6.46
N ALA A 245 21.18 0.01 -7.46
CA ALA A 245 21.37 0.38 -8.87
C ALA A 245 20.49 1.59 -9.25
N ALA A 246 19.26 1.65 -8.73
CA ALA A 246 18.32 2.74 -8.99
C ALA A 246 18.50 3.95 -8.05
N GLY A 247 19.40 3.90 -7.05
CA GLY A 247 19.62 5.01 -6.11
C GLY A 247 18.43 5.29 -5.18
N VAL A 248 17.71 4.24 -4.80
CA VAL A 248 16.53 4.32 -3.91
C VAL A 248 16.93 4.78 -2.51
N LYS A 249 16.12 5.62 -1.87
CA LYS A 249 16.39 6.11 -0.51
C LYS A 249 15.94 5.13 0.57
N THR A 250 14.76 4.51 0.42
CA THR A 250 14.21 3.52 1.35
C THR A 250 13.70 2.32 0.58
N LEU A 251 14.19 1.13 0.93
CA LEU A 251 13.72 -0.15 0.38
C LEU A 251 12.76 -0.80 1.37
N VAL A 252 11.60 -1.27 0.88
CA VAL A 252 10.63 -2.03 1.68
C VAL A 252 10.48 -3.43 1.08
N ILE A 253 10.87 -4.44 1.84
CA ILE A 253 10.71 -5.86 1.52
C ILE A 253 9.26 -6.23 1.70
N PHE A 254 8.63 -6.72 0.64
CA PHE A 254 7.19 -6.94 0.55
C PHE A 254 6.88 -8.34 0.01
N HIS A 255 5.62 -8.75 0.07
CA HIS A 255 5.10 -10.00 -0.50
C HIS A 255 5.68 -11.24 0.17
N HIS A 256 5.64 -11.28 1.53
CA HIS A 256 6.25 -12.36 2.31
C HIS A 256 5.61 -13.71 2.03
N ASP A 257 6.44 -14.75 1.86
CA ASP A 257 5.97 -16.14 1.68
C ASP A 257 5.03 -16.55 2.83
N PRO A 258 3.92 -17.24 2.55
CA PRO A 258 2.99 -17.74 3.57
C PRO A 258 3.62 -18.60 4.65
N LEU A 259 4.72 -19.27 4.36
CA LEU A 259 5.44 -20.16 5.28
C LEU A 259 6.44 -19.43 6.18
N HIS A 260 6.76 -18.16 5.88
CA HIS A 260 7.67 -17.36 6.69
C HIS A 260 6.96 -16.85 7.94
N ASP A 261 7.33 -17.35 9.10
CA ASP A 261 6.83 -16.84 10.37
C ASP A 261 7.51 -15.52 10.78
N ASP A 262 7.02 -14.93 11.86
CA ASP A 262 7.54 -13.67 12.38
C ASP A 262 9.03 -13.72 12.76
N GLU A 263 9.52 -14.87 13.21
CA GLU A 263 10.91 -15.05 13.64
C GLU A 263 11.85 -15.16 12.45
N TYR A 264 11.41 -15.86 11.40
CA TYR A 264 12.15 -15.91 10.14
C TYR A 264 12.24 -14.52 9.49
N LEU A 265 11.12 -13.76 9.44
CA LEU A 265 11.11 -12.41 8.88
C LEU A 265 11.96 -11.43 9.70
N ASP A 266 12.08 -11.58 11.02
CA ASP A 266 13.03 -10.80 11.83
C ASP A 266 14.48 -11.07 11.43
N GLN A 267 14.83 -12.35 11.16
CA GLN A 267 16.19 -12.70 10.71
C GLN A 267 16.50 -12.10 9.33
N ILE A 268 15.55 -12.18 8.39
CA ILE A 268 15.70 -11.51 7.08
C ILE A 268 15.82 -10.01 7.28
N GLY A 269 15.01 -9.38 8.13
CA GLY A 269 15.06 -7.95 8.42
C GLY A 269 16.42 -7.48 8.94
N MET A 270 17.09 -8.28 9.79
CA MET A 270 18.47 -8.00 10.22
C MET A 270 19.46 -8.05 9.06
N GLN A 271 19.34 -9.04 8.17
CA GLN A 271 20.22 -9.16 6.99
C GLN A 271 19.99 -8.01 6.01
N VAL A 272 18.72 -7.67 5.73
CA VAL A 272 18.34 -6.54 4.88
C VAL A 272 18.91 -5.23 5.42
N SER A 273 18.77 -4.94 6.72
CA SER A 273 19.28 -3.70 7.33
C SER A 273 20.80 -3.61 7.31
N GLN A 274 21.51 -4.73 7.40
CA GLN A 274 22.97 -4.80 7.21
C GLN A 274 23.37 -4.54 5.76
N ALA A 275 22.64 -5.10 4.80
CA ALA A 275 22.93 -4.95 3.38
C ALA A 275 22.49 -3.57 2.85
N PHE A 276 21.38 -3.02 3.34
CA PHE A 276 20.82 -1.72 2.94
C PHE A 276 20.31 -1.00 4.19
N PRO A 277 21.05 -0.01 4.76
CA PRO A 277 20.75 0.58 6.07
C PRO A 277 19.34 1.19 6.22
N SER A 278 18.74 1.68 5.14
CA SER A 278 17.34 2.15 5.08
C SER A 278 16.38 1.08 4.52
N GLY A 279 16.75 -0.20 4.61
CA GLY A 279 15.89 -1.32 4.28
C GLY A 279 14.94 -1.65 5.43
N LEU A 280 13.68 -1.86 5.11
CA LEU A 280 12.59 -2.17 6.04
C LEU A 280 11.86 -3.43 5.58
N MET A 281 11.34 -4.18 6.55
CA MET A 281 10.37 -5.24 6.28
C MET A 281 8.96 -4.65 6.32
N ALA A 282 8.15 -4.89 5.29
CA ALA A 282 6.73 -4.53 5.32
C ALA A 282 6.01 -5.30 6.43
N ARG A 283 5.09 -4.63 7.12
CA ARG A 283 4.18 -5.25 8.08
C ARG A 283 2.87 -4.50 8.12
N GLU A 284 1.80 -5.18 8.48
CA GLU A 284 0.51 -4.54 8.70
C GLU A 284 0.62 -3.43 9.77
N GLY A 285 0.01 -2.27 9.50
CA GLY A 285 0.07 -1.10 10.36
C GLY A 285 1.36 -0.27 10.24
N LEU A 286 2.35 -0.69 9.42
CA LEU A 286 3.48 0.18 9.09
C LEU A 286 2.98 1.40 8.32
N SER A 287 3.47 2.59 8.71
CA SER A 287 3.23 3.86 8.01
C SER A 287 4.55 4.55 7.73
N ILE A 288 4.78 4.90 6.47
CA ILE A 288 6.00 5.58 6.01
C ILE A 288 5.65 6.98 5.54
N GLN A 289 6.28 7.99 6.14
CA GLN A 289 6.16 9.39 5.71
C GLN A 289 7.18 9.64 4.59
N VAL A 290 6.69 9.76 3.35
CA VAL A 290 7.54 10.16 2.21
C VAL A 290 7.75 11.66 2.22
N TYR A 291 6.69 12.42 2.51
CA TYR A 291 6.72 13.86 2.70
C TYR A 291 5.75 14.33 3.76
N THR A 292 6.22 15.23 4.61
CA THR A 292 5.41 15.99 5.57
C THR A 292 5.77 17.47 5.44
N PRO A 293 4.80 18.38 5.31
CA PRO A 293 5.10 19.80 5.23
C PRO A 293 5.81 20.27 6.51
N PRO A 294 6.79 21.18 6.40
CA PRO A 294 7.43 21.75 7.57
C PRO A 294 6.36 22.47 8.41
N LEU A 295 6.40 22.27 9.73
CA LEU A 295 5.55 22.98 10.68
C LEU A 295 5.83 24.48 10.55
N THR A 296 4.95 25.21 9.87
CA THR A 296 5.06 26.67 9.79
C THR A 296 4.74 27.26 11.16
N SER A 297 5.50 28.29 11.58
CA SER A 297 5.29 29.01 12.85
C SER A 297 3.86 29.49 13.05
N ARG A 298 3.09 29.65 12.01
CA ARG A 298 1.68 30.02 11.98
C ARG A 298 0.76 28.94 12.55
N LEU A 299 0.97 27.65 12.20
CA LEU A 299 0.22 26.52 12.76
C LEU A 299 0.56 26.30 14.24
N MET A 300 1.79 26.56 14.66
CA MET A 300 2.17 26.54 16.09
C MET A 300 1.54 27.65 16.90
N GLN A 301 1.31 28.84 16.33
CA GLN A 301 0.59 29.93 16.99
C GLN A 301 -0.91 29.62 17.09
N GLU A 302 -1.54 29.08 16.04
CA GLU A 302 -2.96 28.72 16.03
C GLU A 302 -3.27 27.55 17.00
N ALA A 303 -2.39 26.54 17.09
CA ALA A 303 -2.51 25.47 18.07
C ALA A 303 -2.35 25.95 19.54
N LYS A 304 -1.55 26.99 19.80
CA LYS A 304 -1.42 27.58 21.14
C LYS A 304 -2.62 28.43 21.56
N VAL A 305 -3.37 28.96 20.59
CA VAL A 305 -4.57 29.79 20.86
C VAL A 305 -5.80 28.94 21.13
N SER A 306 -5.83 27.66 20.73
CA SER A 306 -6.98 26.77 20.86
C SER A 306 -7.00 25.90 22.12
N VAL A 307 -6.01 26.02 23.03
CA VAL A 307 -6.07 25.32 24.33
C VAL A 307 -6.79 26.23 25.32
N PRO A 308 -8.05 25.96 25.73
CA PRO A 308 -8.67 26.70 26.81
C PRO A 308 -7.88 26.48 28.09
N PRO A 309 -7.73 27.49 28.96
CA PRO A 309 -7.02 27.32 30.21
C PRO A 309 -7.68 26.21 31.00
N THR A 310 -6.90 25.18 31.31
CA THR A 310 -7.35 24.02 32.08
C THR A 310 -7.91 24.46 33.41
N ALA A 311 -9.19 24.10 33.66
CA ALA A 311 -9.94 24.34 34.90
C ALA A 311 -9.37 23.55 36.11
N TRP A 312 -8.06 23.48 36.27
CA TRP A 312 -7.37 22.77 37.36
C TRP A 312 -6.64 23.66 38.35
N GLN A 313 -6.81 25.02 38.27
CA GLN A 313 -6.16 25.94 39.20
C GLN A 313 -7.09 26.61 40.23
N THR A 314 -8.34 26.15 40.38
CA THR A 314 -9.28 26.74 41.35
C THR A 314 -9.81 25.75 42.41
N SER A 315 -8.97 24.86 42.91
CA SER A 315 -9.42 23.95 44.01
C SER A 315 -8.36 23.72 45.11
N MET A 316 -7.40 24.64 45.27
CA MET A 316 -6.48 24.61 46.41
C MET A 316 -6.53 25.90 47.26
N SER A 317 -7.71 26.41 47.60
CA SER A 317 -7.85 27.42 48.63
C SER A 317 -9.18 27.31 49.31
N LYS A 318 -9.41 26.24 50.04
CA LYS A 318 -10.38 26.16 51.15
C LYS A 318 -10.32 24.78 51.81
N CYS A 319 -9.32 24.62 52.64
CA CYS A 319 -9.40 23.69 53.76
C CYS A 319 -8.47 24.19 54.85
N LYS A 320 -8.92 25.26 55.55
CA LYS A 320 -8.50 25.59 56.91
C LYS A 320 -9.74 25.41 57.80
N ALA A 321 -9.52 24.78 58.91
CA ALA A 321 -10.40 24.53 60.05
C ALA A 321 -11.04 23.13 60.06
N CYS A 322 -10.38 22.26 60.84
CA CYS A 322 -11.00 21.59 61.98
C CYS A 322 -9.86 20.96 62.79
N GLU A 323 -9.76 21.48 63.99
CA GLU A 323 -9.05 20.94 65.15
C GLU A 323 -9.41 19.48 65.42
#